data_2ff15fb12d0971ec444e7c4e92a45e3b
#
_entry.id   2ff15fb12d0971ec444e7c4e92a45e3b
#
_cell.length_a   1.000
_cell.length_b   1.000
_cell.length_c   1.000
_cell.angle_alpha   90.00
_cell.angle_beta   90.00
_cell.angle_gamma   90.00
#
_symmetry.space_group_name_H-M   'P 1'
#
loop_
_entity.id
_entity.type
_entity.pdbx_description
1 polymer ?
#
loop_
_entity_poly.entity_id
_entity_poly.type
_entity_poly.pdbx_seq_one_letter_code
_entity_poly.pdbx_strand_id
1 'polypeptide(L)'
;MIKTDQIVSLIRSHMNSDDAQFRKIALQISASEARAGHTTAAASIHEAATCPAKIQTFKLKAINADVADLLLMAEKRYMLKDLVVADCVRQKIDRVLKEYMERDKLHKYNLENRRKLLLYGPSGTGKTITAEILAQELNLPFIIVRTEKVVTKFMGETGLKLGKIFDAIEQMPAVYLFDEFDAIGSKRGMDNEVGEQRRILNTFLQLLERDSSSSIIIAATNNIEALDKALFRRFDDAIEYTLPRRDEIIRILKEA
;
A
#
# COMPACT_ATOMS: atom_id res chain seq x y z
N MET A 1 9.06 -40.48 9.00
CA MET A 1 10.34 -39.76 9.06
C MET A 1 10.41 -38.75 7.90
N ILE A 2 10.55 -37.48 8.21
CA ILE A 2 10.60 -36.41 7.20
C ILE A 2 11.82 -36.65 6.32
N LYS A 3 11.64 -36.64 4.98
CA LYS A 3 12.75 -36.83 4.05
C LYS A 3 13.52 -35.52 3.87
N THR A 4 14.85 -35.57 3.82
CA THR A 4 15.71 -34.40 3.63
C THR A 4 15.31 -33.58 2.40
N ASP A 5 14.88 -34.24 1.31
CA ASP A 5 14.43 -33.58 0.08
C ASP A 5 13.18 -32.71 0.29
N GLN A 6 12.29 -33.10 1.21
CA GLN A 6 11.09 -32.33 1.55
C GLN A 6 11.49 -31.05 2.31
N ILE A 7 12.45 -31.14 3.21
CA ILE A 7 12.97 -29.97 3.94
C ILE A 7 13.66 -29.01 2.97
N VAL A 8 14.49 -29.51 2.07
CA VAL A 8 15.19 -28.70 1.06
C VAL A 8 14.18 -28.01 0.13
N SER A 9 13.14 -28.74 -0.30
CA SER A 9 12.08 -28.18 -1.15
C SER A 9 11.26 -27.12 -0.40
N LEU A 10 10.99 -27.32 0.90
CA LEU A 10 10.29 -26.35 1.75
C LEU A 10 11.13 -25.04 1.87
N ILE A 11 12.42 -25.16 2.11
CA ILE A 11 13.32 -24.01 2.21
C ILE A 11 13.39 -23.27 0.86
N ARG A 12 13.51 -24.00 -0.26
CA ARG A 12 13.55 -23.38 -1.60
C ARG A 12 12.27 -22.64 -1.94
N SER A 13 11.09 -23.21 -1.66
CA SER A 13 9.83 -22.53 -1.91
C SER A 13 9.69 -21.26 -1.08
N HIS A 14 10.14 -21.28 0.17
CA HIS A 14 10.17 -20.08 1.01
C HIS A 14 11.13 -19.01 0.47
N MET A 15 12.36 -19.41 0.08
CA MET A 15 13.35 -18.49 -0.50
C MET A 15 12.90 -17.87 -1.83
N ASN A 16 12.07 -18.59 -2.60
CA ASN A 16 11.50 -18.11 -3.86
C ASN A 16 10.17 -17.37 -3.68
N SER A 17 9.72 -17.15 -2.43
CA SER A 17 8.43 -16.52 -2.11
C SER A 17 7.21 -17.23 -2.74
N ASP A 18 7.34 -18.56 -2.99
CA ASP A 18 6.27 -19.39 -3.51
C ASP A 18 5.45 -20.00 -2.36
N ASP A 19 4.56 -19.19 -1.80
CA ASP A 19 3.71 -19.58 -0.67
C ASP A 19 2.76 -20.75 -1.00
N ALA A 20 2.32 -20.87 -2.25
CA ALA A 20 1.46 -21.97 -2.68
C ALA A 20 2.21 -23.30 -2.63
N GLN A 21 3.42 -23.34 -3.16
CA GLN A 21 4.28 -24.51 -3.14
C GLN A 21 4.75 -24.82 -1.72
N PHE A 22 5.09 -23.79 -0.91
CA PHE A 22 5.43 -23.94 0.50
C PHE A 22 4.33 -24.64 1.28
N ARG A 23 3.08 -24.16 1.20
CA ARG A 23 1.91 -24.74 1.86
C ARG A 23 1.65 -26.18 1.40
N LYS A 24 1.75 -26.44 0.09
CA LYS A 24 1.57 -27.79 -0.47
C LYS A 24 2.56 -28.79 0.12
N ILE A 25 3.84 -28.42 0.21
CA ILE A 25 4.88 -29.28 0.78
C ILE A 25 4.67 -29.45 2.28
N ALA A 26 4.33 -28.40 3.03
CA ALA A 26 4.03 -28.46 4.46
C ALA A 26 2.86 -29.43 4.75
N LEU A 27 1.77 -29.38 3.98
CA LEU A 27 0.65 -30.31 4.09
C LEU A 27 1.04 -31.76 3.75
N GLN A 28 1.92 -31.96 2.77
CA GLN A 28 2.46 -33.30 2.47
C GLN A 28 3.30 -33.86 3.61
N ILE A 29 4.11 -33.02 4.25
CA ILE A 29 4.88 -33.41 5.44
C ILE A 29 3.94 -33.77 6.59
N SER A 30 2.92 -32.96 6.89
CA SER A 30 1.91 -33.24 7.89
C SER A 30 1.24 -34.62 7.65
N ALA A 31 0.80 -34.88 6.42
CA ALA A 31 0.18 -36.15 6.05
C ALA A 31 1.15 -37.33 6.19
N SER A 32 2.46 -37.14 5.95
CA SER A 32 3.45 -38.21 6.12
C SER A 32 3.72 -38.52 7.60
N GLU A 33 3.79 -37.50 8.45
CA GLU A 33 3.96 -37.67 9.91
C GLU A 33 2.72 -38.32 10.56
N ALA A 34 1.52 -37.95 10.10
CA ALA A 34 0.30 -38.61 10.54
C ALA A 34 0.31 -40.11 10.24
N ARG A 35 0.75 -40.53 9.06
CA ARG A 35 0.90 -41.93 8.67
C ARG A 35 2.00 -42.67 9.46
N ALA A 36 3.01 -41.95 9.92
CA ALA A 36 4.08 -42.46 10.77
C ALA A 36 3.67 -42.61 12.27
N GLY A 37 2.43 -42.22 12.63
CA GLY A 37 1.93 -42.27 13.99
C GLY A 37 2.24 -41.04 14.86
N HIS A 38 2.91 -40.01 14.29
CA HIS A 38 3.27 -38.79 15.02
C HIS A 38 2.12 -37.77 14.95
N THR A 39 0.98 -38.11 15.55
CA THR A 39 -0.27 -37.33 15.42
C THR A 39 -0.16 -35.88 15.94
N THR A 40 0.57 -35.67 17.03
CA THR A 40 0.77 -34.32 17.59
C THR A 40 1.62 -33.41 16.66
N ALA A 41 2.72 -33.93 16.11
CA ALA A 41 3.56 -33.20 15.16
C ALA A 41 2.80 -32.93 13.85
N ALA A 42 2.04 -33.92 13.36
CA ALA A 42 1.21 -33.75 12.17
C ALA A 42 0.14 -32.67 12.36
N ALA A 43 -0.53 -32.62 13.52
CA ALA A 43 -1.52 -31.59 13.84
C ALA A 43 -0.89 -30.20 13.90
N SER A 44 0.26 -30.04 14.56
CA SER A 44 0.97 -28.75 14.64
C SER A 44 1.42 -28.24 13.27
N ILE A 45 1.94 -29.14 12.41
CA ILE A 45 2.35 -28.77 11.04
C ILE A 45 1.12 -28.41 10.20
N HIS A 46 0.02 -29.17 10.34
CA HIS A 46 -1.22 -28.88 9.63
C HIS A 46 -1.80 -27.53 10.02
N GLU A 47 -1.88 -27.24 11.32
CA GLU A 47 -2.35 -25.96 11.85
C GLU A 47 -1.49 -24.80 11.35
N ALA A 48 -0.17 -24.94 11.40
CA ALA A 48 0.75 -23.93 10.90
C ALA A 48 0.61 -23.69 9.38
N ALA A 49 0.37 -24.74 8.59
CA ALA A 49 0.23 -24.66 7.13
C ALA A 49 -1.15 -24.18 6.67
N THR A 50 -2.21 -24.44 7.47
CA THR A 50 -3.60 -24.05 7.16
C THR A 50 -4.01 -22.77 7.85
N CYS A 51 -3.25 -22.32 8.86
CA CYS A 51 -3.48 -21.01 9.44
C CYS A 51 -3.50 -20.00 8.29
N PRO A 52 -4.61 -19.23 8.07
CA PRO A 52 -4.57 -18.10 7.17
C PRO A 52 -3.36 -17.30 7.64
N ALA A 53 -2.47 -16.92 6.69
CA ALA A 53 -1.30 -16.12 7.05
C ALA A 53 -1.80 -15.09 8.06
N LYS A 54 -1.40 -15.23 9.33
CA LYS A 54 -1.76 -14.22 10.32
C LYS A 54 -1.30 -12.96 9.65
N ILE A 55 -2.26 -12.13 9.25
CA ILE A 55 -1.99 -10.74 9.01
C ILE A 55 -1.07 -10.43 10.18
N GLN A 56 0.23 -10.23 9.89
CA GLN A 56 1.12 -9.78 10.93
C GLN A 56 0.38 -8.54 11.40
N THR A 57 -0.26 -8.65 12.55
CA THR A 57 -0.74 -7.49 13.27
C THR A 57 0.54 -6.76 13.59
N PHE A 58 1.01 -5.99 12.61
CA PHE A 58 2.04 -5.01 12.81
C PHE A 58 1.48 -4.14 13.92
N LYS A 59 1.91 -4.46 15.14
CA LYS A 59 1.47 -3.71 16.30
C LYS A 59 2.03 -2.33 16.05
N LEU A 60 1.16 -1.38 15.72
CA LEU A 60 1.40 0.07 15.78
C LEU A 60 2.07 0.49 17.11
N LYS A 61 2.23 -0.44 18.04
CA LYS A 61 2.97 -0.27 19.31
C LYS A 61 4.44 0.10 19.18
N ALA A 62 5.04 -0.03 17.98
CA ALA A 62 6.40 0.46 17.72
C ALA A 62 6.40 1.93 17.26
N ILE A 63 5.25 2.48 16.87
CA ILE A 63 5.10 3.88 16.45
C ILE A 63 4.73 4.67 17.72
N ASN A 64 5.40 5.80 17.94
CA ASN A 64 5.08 6.74 19.03
C ASN A 64 3.57 6.98 19.09
N ALA A 65 3.00 7.03 20.30
CA ALA A 65 1.56 7.20 20.53
C ALA A 65 0.97 8.40 19.76
N ASP A 66 1.75 9.47 19.60
CA ASP A 66 1.40 10.67 18.84
C ASP A 66 1.19 10.41 17.33
N VAL A 67 1.91 9.44 16.75
CA VAL A 67 1.79 9.10 15.33
C VAL A 67 0.65 8.11 15.11
N ALA A 68 0.39 7.24 16.09
CA ALA A 68 -0.70 6.28 16.01
C ALA A 68 -2.07 6.94 15.86
N ASP A 69 -2.24 8.17 16.35
CA ASP A 69 -3.47 8.95 16.19
C ASP A 69 -3.61 9.57 14.78
N LEU A 70 -2.51 9.74 14.06
CA LEU A 70 -2.47 10.28 12.69
C LEU A 70 -2.64 9.20 11.62
N LEU A 71 -2.48 7.92 11.97
CA LEU A 71 -2.49 6.78 11.06
C LEU A 71 -3.63 5.84 11.41
N LEU A 72 -4.39 5.42 10.41
CA LEU A 72 -5.44 4.41 10.54
C LEU A 72 -5.02 3.17 9.74
N MET A 73 -4.79 2.05 10.43
CA MET A 73 -4.65 0.77 9.76
C MET A 73 -6.02 0.31 9.28
N ALA A 74 -6.18 0.18 7.98
CA ALA A 74 -7.43 -0.21 7.35
C ALA A 74 -7.42 -1.71 6.98
N GLU A 75 -8.60 -2.32 7.02
CA GLU A 75 -8.80 -3.67 6.51
C GLU A 75 -8.72 -3.67 4.97
N LYS A 76 -8.27 -4.78 4.42
CA LYS A 76 -8.19 -4.99 2.96
C LYS A 76 -9.29 -5.99 2.55
N ARG A 77 -10.24 -5.55 1.76
CA ARG A 77 -11.43 -6.32 1.37
C ARG A 77 -11.45 -6.64 -0.12
N TYR A 78 -10.84 -5.77 -0.94
CA TYR A 78 -10.89 -5.86 -2.40
C TYR A 78 -9.62 -6.50 -2.96
N MET A 79 -9.81 -7.25 -4.05
CA MET A 79 -8.74 -7.86 -4.84
C MET A 79 -8.65 -7.18 -6.21
N LEU A 80 -7.56 -7.43 -6.92
CA LEU A 80 -7.33 -6.85 -8.26
C LEU A 80 -8.42 -7.22 -9.28
N LYS A 81 -9.09 -8.37 -9.12
CA LYS A 81 -10.23 -8.81 -9.94
C LYS A 81 -11.47 -7.92 -9.76
N ASP A 82 -11.64 -7.35 -8.56
CA ASP A 82 -12.80 -6.52 -8.19
C ASP A 82 -12.65 -5.08 -8.71
N LEU A 83 -11.48 -4.75 -9.29
CA LEU A 83 -11.20 -3.40 -9.78
C LEU A 83 -11.69 -3.21 -11.21
N VAL A 84 -12.75 -2.42 -11.36
CA VAL A 84 -13.29 -2.00 -12.66
C VAL A 84 -12.86 -0.57 -12.94
N VAL A 85 -11.89 -0.40 -13.82
CA VAL A 85 -11.34 0.89 -14.26
C VAL A 85 -10.99 0.83 -15.74
N ALA A 86 -10.74 1.98 -16.35
CA ALA A 86 -10.28 2.05 -17.74
C ALA A 86 -8.97 1.26 -17.95
N ASP A 87 -8.81 0.66 -19.12
CA ASP A 87 -7.64 -0.18 -19.43
C ASP A 87 -6.30 0.54 -19.25
N CYS A 88 -6.24 1.85 -19.55
CA CYS A 88 -5.04 2.65 -19.34
C CYS A 88 -4.67 2.79 -17.85
N VAL A 89 -5.67 2.89 -16.97
CA VAL A 89 -5.47 2.92 -15.51
C VAL A 89 -5.00 1.54 -15.04
N ARG A 90 -5.66 0.48 -15.51
CA ARG A 90 -5.31 -0.90 -15.18
C ARG A 90 -3.86 -1.23 -15.55
N GLN A 91 -3.42 -0.87 -16.76
CA GLN A 91 -2.04 -1.08 -17.20
C GLN A 91 -1.02 -0.38 -16.31
N LYS A 92 -1.32 0.84 -15.84
CA LYS A 92 -0.44 1.56 -14.90
C LYS A 92 -0.36 0.85 -13.54
N ILE A 93 -1.49 0.38 -13.02
CA ILE A 93 -1.55 -0.37 -11.77
C ILE A 93 -0.77 -1.68 -11.88
N ASP A 94 -1.01 -2.47 -12.93
CA ASP A 94 -0.30 -3.72 -13.19
C ASP A 94 1.22 -3.50 -13.31
N ARG A 95 1.63 -2.37 -13.89
CA ARG A 95 3.03 -1.98 -13.98
C ARG A 95 3.63 -1.68 -12.61
N VAL A 96 2.94 -0.93 -11.75
CA VAL A 96 3.39 -0.64 -10.38
C VAL A 96 3.56 -1.94 -9.59
N LEU A 97 2.57 -2.85 -9.66
CA LEU A 97 2.64 -4.16 -9.01
C LEU A 97 3.86 -4.95 -9.48
N LYS A 98 4.06 -5.04 -10.80
CA LYS A 98 5.18 -5.77 -11.38
C LYS A 98 6.53 -5.17 -10.99
N GLU A 99 6.69 -3.85 -11.07
CA GLU A 99 7.92 -3.17 -10.69
C GLU A 99 8.24 -3.38 -9.19
N TYR A 100 7.23 -3.33 -8.31
CA TYR A 100 7.43 -3.59 -6.90
C TYR A 100 7.84 -5.04 -6.62
N MET A 101 7.20 -6.01 -7.27
CA MET A 101 7.56 -7.44 -7.14
C MET A 101 8.97 -7.73 -7.67
N GLU A 102 9.40 -7.02 -8.70
CA GLU A 102 10.71 -7.20 -9.32
C GLU A 102 11.76 -6.17 -8.87
N ARG A 103 11.49 -5.42 -7.79
CA ARG A 103 12.37 -4.33 -7.29
C ARG A 103 13.83 -4.75 -7.09
N ASP A 104 14.08 -5.97 -6.60
CA ASP A 104 15.44 -6.46 -6.39
C ASP A 104 16.21 -6.64 -7.72
N LYS A 105 15.48 -6.93 -8.82
CA LYS A 105 16.06 -6.98 -10.16
C LYS A 105 16.34 -5.57 -10.68
N LEU A 106 15.41 -4.64 -10.48
CA LEU A 106 15.57 -3.24 -10.88
C LEU A 106 16.78 -2.61 -10.20
N HIS A 107 16.94 -2.82 -8.89
CA HIS A 107 18.10 -2.33 -8.14
C HIS A 107 19.46 -2.81 -8.68
N LYS A 108 19.53 -4.04 -9.20
CA LYS A 108 20.76 -4.55 -9.85
C LYS A 108 21.17 -3.75 -11.10
N TYR A 109 20.21 -3.05 -11.71
CA TYR A 109 20.45 -2.19 -12.88
C TYR A 109 20.44 -0.70 -12.51
N ASN A 110 20.51 -0.34 -11.21
CA ASN A 110 20.40 1.02 -10.69
C ASN A 110 19.10 1.72 -11.11
N LEU A 111 18.02 0.96 -11.20
CA LEU A 111 16.67 1.46 -11.45
C LEU A 111 15.83 1.33 -10.19
N GLU A 112 15.00 2.32 -9.94
CA GLU A 112 14.02 2.30 -8.84
C GLU A 112 12.64 1.91 -9.37
N ASN A 113 11.86 1.21 -8.55
CA ASN A 113 10.46 0.94 -8.85
C ASN A 113 9.60 2.17 -8.52
N ARG A 114 8.49 2.33 -9.23
CA ARG A 114 7.50 3.36 -8.91
C ARG A 114 6.82 3.05 -7.59
N ARG A 115 6.84 4.01 -6.68
CA ARG A 115 6.25 3.88 -5.35
C ARG A 115 5.59 5.16 -4.82
N LYS A 116 5.82 6.29 -5.48
CA LYS A 116 5.20 7.58 -5.17
C LYS A 116 4.16 7.87 -6.24
N LEU A 117 2.88 7.68 -5.91
CA LEU A 117 1.79 7.72 -6.89
C LEU A 117 0.82 8.86 -6.57
N LEU A 118 0.42 9.59 -7.61
CA LEU A 118 -0.66 10.56 -7.53
C LEU A 118 -1.89 10.02 -8.28
N LEU A 119 -2.98 9.75 -7.55
CA LEU A 119 -4.26 9.34 -8.12
C LEU A 119 -5.19 10.55 -8.15
N TYR A 120 -5.69 10.92 -9.33
CA TYR A 120 -6.54 12.09 -9.46
C TYR A 120 -7.73 11.85 -10.39
N GLY A 121 -8.82 12.57 -10.16
CA GLY A 121 -10.05 12.46 -10.94
C GLY A 121 -11.31 12.55 -10.08
N PRO A 122 -12.51 12.44 -10.68
CA PRO A 122 -13.79 12.60 -9.98
C PRO A 122 -13.94 11.68 -8.76
N SER A 123 -14.75 12.08 -7.79
CA SER A 123 -15.08 11.24 -6.64
C SER A 123 -15.80 9.97 -7.07
N GLY A 124 -15.63 8.87 -6.32
CA GLY A 124 -16.29 7.60 -6.60
C GLY A 124 -15.68 6.78 -7.75
N THR A 125 -14.56 7.18 -8.33
CA THR A 125 -13.93 6.49 -9.47
C THR A 125 -12.93 5.37 -9.07
N GLY A 126 -12.81 5.03 -7.77
CA GLY A 126 -12.03 3.90 -7.31
C GLY A 126 -10.60 4.21 -6.84
N LYS A 127 -10.23 5.47 -6.63
CA LYS A 127 -8.88 5.86 -6.19
C LYS A 127 -8.48 5.21 -4.86
N THR A 128 -9.31 5.32 -3.83
CA THR A 128 -9.08 4.73 -2.50
C THR A 128 -9.06 3.21 -2.56
N ILE A 129 -9.98 2.60 -3.35
CA ILE A 129 -10.04 1.15 -3.58
C ILE A 129 -8.75 0.66 -4.25
N THR A 130 -8.19 1.42 -5.19
CA THR A 130 -6.92 1.07 -5.84
C THR A 130 -5.77 1.01 -4.86
N ALA A 131 -5.68 1.95 -3.90
CA ALA A 131 -4.65 1.91 -2.86
C ALA A 131 -4.78 0.67 -1.96
N GLU A 132 -6.01 0.31 -1.61
CA GLU A 132 -6.32 -0.91 -0.86
C GLU A 132 -5.91 -2.18 -1.62
N ILE A 133 -6.24 -2.26 -2.92
CA ILE A 133 -5.89 -3.38 -3.79
C ILE A 133 -4.37 -3.51 -3.92
N LEU A 134 -3.65 -2.41 -4.12
CA LEU A 134 -2.18 -2.44 -4.15
C LEU A 134 -1.61 -3.03 -2.85
N ALA A 135 -2.15 -2.64 -1.69
CA ALA A 135 -1.75 -3.21 -0.42
C ALA A 135 -2.08 -4.71 -0.29
N GLN A 136 -3.21 -5.14 -0.83
CA GLN A 136 -3.63 -6.54 -0.83
C GLN A 136 -2.73 -7.40 -1.72
N GLU A 137 -2.51 -7.00 -2.97
CA GLU A 137 -1.72 -7.76 -3.94
C GLU A 137 -0.23 -7.85 -3.55
N LEU A 138 0.28 -6.80 -2.91
CA LEU A 138 1.67 -6.74 -2.45
C LEU A 138 1.86 -7.32 -1.04
N ASN A 139 0.78 -7.79 -0.41
CA ASN A 139 0.78 -8.30 0.97
C ASN A 139 1.41 -7.31 1.98
N LEU A 140 1.17 -6.02 1.76
CA LEU A 140 1.60 -4.93 2.64
C LEU A 140 0.45 -4.47 3.54
N PRO A 141 0.73 -3.92 4.73
CA PRO A 141 -0.27 -3.20 5.51
C PRO A 141 -0.88 -2.06 4.70
N PHE A 142 -2.17 -1.78 4.88
CA PHE A 142 -2.84 -0.63 4.30
C PHE A 142 -3.07 0.42 5.39
N ILE A 143 -2.50 1.61 5.21
CA ILE A 143 -2.51 2.69 6.18
C ILE A 143 -3.07 3.94 5.53
N ILE A 144 -4.14 4.46 6.11
CA ILE A 144 -4.74 5.74 5.72
C ILE A 144 -4.22 6.82 6.66
N VAL A 145 -3.65 7.86 6.09
CA VAL A 145 -3.25 9.06 6.83
C VAL A 145 -4.49 9.92 7.07
N ARG A 146 -4.75 10.23 8.33
CA ARG A 146 -5.87 11.09 8.73
C ARG A 146 -5.55 12.55 8.45
N THR A 147 -5.78 12.99 7.23
CA THR A 147 -5.49 14.36 6.76
C THR A 147 -6.18 15.41 7.62
N GLU A 148 -7.38 15.11 8.15
CA GLU A 148 -8.13 15.98 9.06
C GLU A 148 -7.43 16.22 10.42
N LYS A 149 -6.56 15.29 10.85
CA LYS A 149 -5.77 15.43 12.08
C LYS A 149 -4.38 16.01 11.84
N VAL A 150 -3.90 15.92 10.61
CA VAL A 150 -2.62 16.47 10.17
C VAL A 150 -2.72 17.98 10.05
N VAL A 151 -3.75 18.47 9.36
CA VAL A 151 -3.98 19.90 9.14
C VAL A 151 -4.54 20.52 10.43
N THR A 152 -3.77 21.42 11.03
CA THR A 152 -4.18 22.16 12.24
C THR A 152 -4.15 23.66 11.98
N LYS A 153 -4.88 24.41 12.82
CA LYS A 153 -4.89 25.88 12.76
C LYS A 153 -3.60 26.52 13.32
N PHE A 154 -2.72 25.73 13.92
CA PHE A 154 -1.50 26.23 14.54
C PHE A 154 -0.32 26.19 13.58
N MET A 155 0.31 27.35 13.36
CA MET A 155 1.47 27.49 12.50
C MET A 155 2.60 26.52 12.92
N GLY A 156 3.11 25.75 11.97
CA GLY A 156 4.25 24.84 12.17
C GLY A 156 3.91 23.44 12.68
N GLU A 157 2.76 23.20 13.34
CA GLU A 157 2.39 21.87 13.81
C GLU A 157 2.18 20.86 12.67
N THR A 158 1.56 21.30 11.57
CA THR A 158 1.29 20.45 10.41
C THR A 158 2.59 19.90 9.83
N GLY A 159 3.63 20.75 9.71
CA GLY A 159 4.95 20.32 9.24
C GLY A 159 5.61 19.28 10.15
N LEU A 160 5.51 19.46 11.48
CA LEU A 160 6.04 18.49 12.45
C LEU A 160 5.27 17.16 12.39
N LYS A 161 3.95 17.19 12.24
CA LYS A 161 3.13 15.97 12.07
C LYS A 161 3.48 15.23 10.79
N LEU A 162 3.65 15.94 9.67
CA LEU A 162 4.12 15.34 8.41
C LEU A 162 5.50 14.69 8.59
N GLY A 163 6.45 15.35 9.25
CA GLY A 163 7.75 14.77 9.57
C GLY A 163 7.62 13.44 10.31
N LYS A 164 6.83 13.41 11.39
CA LYS A 164 6.58 12.19 12.16
C LYS A 164 5.94 11.07 11.32
N ILE A 165 5.04 11.41 10.39
CA ILE A 165 4.42 10.43 9.48
C ILE A 165 5.47 9.84 8.54
N PHE A 166 6.36 10.66 7.96
CA PHE A 166 7.41 10.17 7.09
C PHE A 166 8.46 9.35 7.83
N ASP A 167 8.78 9.68 9.10
CA ASP A 167 9.60 8.84 9.97
C ASP A 167 8.97 7.44 10.17
N ALA A 168 7.64 7.38 10.30
CA ALA A 168 6.92 6.11 10.39
C ALA A 168 6.92 5.34 9.05
N ILE A 169 6.81 6.03 7.91
CA ILE A 169 6.90 5.45 6.56
C ILE A 169 8.25 4.77 6.35
N GLU A 170 9.35 5.37 6.83
CA GLU A 170 10.68 4.77 6.75
C GLU A 170 10.82 3.52 7.62
N GLN A 171 10.19 3.50 8.79
CA GLN A 171 10.31 2.41 9.75
C GLN A 171 9.39 1.22 9.45
N MET A 172 8.28 1.44 8.76
CA MET A 172 7.27 0.39 8.53
C MET A 172 6.86 0.35 7.05
N PRO A 173 7.39 -0.62 6.28
CA PRO A 173 6.96 -0.84 4.90
C PRO A 173 5.46 -1.12 4.81
N ALA A 174 4.73 -0.26 4.10
CA ALA A 174 3.28 -0.34 3.94
C ALA A 174 2.84 0.43 2.69
N VAL A 175 1.56 0.35 2.36
CA VAL A 175 0.91 1.28 1.44
C VAL A 175 0.26 2.38 2.26
N TYR A 176 0.76 3.60 2.12
CA TYR A 176 0.26 4.79 2.80
C TYR A 176 -0.59 5.61 1.83
N LEU A 177 -1.83 5.86 2.22
CA LEU A 177 -2.78 6.66 1.46
C LEU A 177 -3.01 8.02 2.14
N PHE A 178 -2.68 9.09 1.46
CA PHE A 178 -3.09 10.46 1.75
C PHE A 178 -4.34 10.74 0.92
N ASP A 179 -5.51 10.42 1.46
CA ASP A 179 -6.77 10.69 0.77
C ASP A 179 -7.18 12.14 0.96
N GLU A 180 -7.99 12.66 0.01
CA GLU A 180 -8.38 14.08 -0.03
C GLU A 180 -7.17 15.03 0.08
N PHE A 181 -6.09 14.68 -0.65
CA PHE A 181 -4.82 15.41 -0.58
C PHE A 181 -4.96 16.91 -0.90
N ASP A 182 -5.98 17.28 -1.64
CA ASP A 182 -6.35 18.68 -1.87
C ASP A 182 -6.66 19.45 -0.57
N ALA A 183 -7.08 18.78 0.51
CA ALA A 183 -7.24 19.43 1.81
C ALA A 183 -5.91 19.96 2.38
N ILE A 184 -4.79 19.31 2.02
CA ILE A 184 -3.43 19.74 2.40
C ILE A 184 -2.93 20.88 1.48
N GLY A 185 -3.36 20.91 0.20
CA GLY A 185 -2.87 21.82 -0.84
C GLY A 185 -3.86 22.84 -1.37
N SER A 186 -5.10 22.91 -0.87
CA SER A 186 -6.19 23.68 -1.50
C SER A 186 -6.17 25.17 -1.12
N LYS A 187 -6.47 26.01 -2.10
CA LYS A 187 -6.65 27.45 -1.98
C LYS A 187 -8.01 27.79 -1.37
N ARG A 188 -8.27 27.53 -0.09
CA ARG A 188 -9.49 28.01 0.58
C ARG A 188 -9.14 29.08 1.59
N GLY A 189 -9.56 30.33 1.32
CA GLY A 189 -9.57 31.39 2.32
C GLY A 189 -8.59 32.54 2.09
N MET A 190 -8.68 33.56 2.92
CA MET A 190 -8.01 34.86 2.82
C MET A 190 -6.48 34.80 2.64
N ASP A 191 -5.87 35.84 2.12
CA ASP A 191 -4.48 35.95 1.64
C ASP A 191 -3.38 35.38 2.59
N ASN A 192 -3.63 35.34 3.91
CA ASN A 192 -2.68 34.79 4.89
C ASN A 192 -2.66 33.24 4.93
N GLU A 193 -3.78 32.57 4.61
CA GLU A 193 -3.88 31.09 4.62
C GLU A 193 -3.20 30.47 3.38
N VAL A 194 -3.16 31.19 2.24
CA VAL A 194 -2.52 30.72 1.00
C VAL A 194 -1.01 30.53 1.19
N GLY A 195 -0.37 31.37 2.00
CA GLY A 195 1.06 31.25 2.29
C GLY A 195 1.41 30.03 3.14
N GLU A 196 0.56 29.70 4.09
CA GLU A 196 0.77 28.55 4.99
C GLU A 196 0.52 27.22 4.27
N GLN A 197 -0.53 27.13 3.49
CA GLN A 197 -0.84 25.93 2.70
C GLN A 197 0.28 25.61 1.70
N ARG A 198 0.85 26.64 1.04
CA ARG A 198 2.03 26.45 0.17
C ARG A 198 3.24 25.93 0.95
N ARG A 199 3.45 26.39 2.19
CA ARG A 199 4.53 25.88 3.05
C ARG A 199 4.31 24.42 3.43
N ILE A 200 3.10 24.05 3.81
CA ILE A 200 2.74 22.68 4.14
C ILE A 200 2.96 21.77 2.94
N LEU A 201 2.46 22.17 1.77
CA LEU A 201 2.64 21.44 0.53
C LEU A 201 4.14 21.28 0.18
N ASN A 202 4.92 22.35 0.27
CA ASN A 202 6.35 22.30 0.04
C ASN A 202 7.07 21.39 1.04
N THR A 203 6.66 21.39 2.31
CA THR A 203 7.19 20.47 3.33
C THR A 203 6.88 19.03 2.96
N PHE A 204 5.64 18.73 2.59
CA PHE A 204 5.26 17.39 2.13
C PHE A 204 6.10 16.95 0.93
N LEU A 205 6.26 17.81 -0.08
CA LEU A 205 7.05 17.50 -1.27
C LEU A 205 8.52 17.25 -0.95
N GLN A 206 9.11 18.03 -0.05
CA GLN A 206 10.49 17.81 0.41
C GLN A 206 10.63 16.47 1.15
N LEU A 207 9.68 16.12 2.00
CA LEU A 207 9.67 14.84 2.69
C LEU A 207 9.48 13.68 1.70
N LEU A 208 8.57 13.83 0.74
CA LEU A 208 8.34 12.84 -0.32
C LEU A 208 9.60 12.60 -1.16
N GLU A 209 10.34 13.67 -1.50
CA GLU A 209 11.60 13.54 -2.26
C GLU A 209 12.70 12.83 -1.49
N ARG A 210 12.81 13.14 -0.20
CA ARG A 210 13.84 12.55 0.67
C ARG A 210 13.55 11.10 1.04
N ASP A 211 12.29 10.68 0.94
CA ASP A 211 11.89 9.33 1.29
C ASP A 211 12.59 8.29 0.41
N SER A 212 13.30 7.37 1.05
CA SER A 212 14.00 6.23 0.45
C SER A 212 13.47 4.88 0.94
N SER A 213 12.31 4.88 1.61
CA SER A 213 11.68 3.67 2.14
C SER A 213 11.27 2.69 1.05
N SER A 214 10.96 1.46 1.42
CA SER A 214 10.32 0.48 0.52
C SER A 214 8.79 0.58 0.51
N SER A 215 8.22 1.60 1.16
CA SER A 215 6.78 1.84 1.21
C SER A 215 6.25 2.39 -0.11
N ILE A 216 4.96 2.15 -0.39
CA ILE A 216 4.24 2.82 -1.46
C ILE A 216 3.49 4.01 -0.85
N ILE A 217 3.72 5.19 -1.37
CA ILE A 217 3.07 6.43 -0.93
C ILE A 217 2.11 6.88 -2.02
N ILE A 218 0.84 6.99 -1.68
CA ILE A 218 -0.24 7.35 -2.60
C ILE A 218 -0.91 8.63 -2.08
N ALA A 219 -0.95 9.65 -2.92
CA ALA A 219 -1.80 10.81 -2.72
C ALA A 219 -3.01 10.71 -3.64
N ALA A 220 -4.22 10.85 -3.11
CA ALA A 220 -5.46 10.84 -3.88
C ALA A 220 -6.18 12.19 -3.78
N THR A 221 -6.62 12.74 -4.92
CA THR A 221 -7.33 14.02 -4.97
C THR A 221 -8.48 14.00 -5.95
N ASN A 222 -9.53 14.73 -5.61
CA ASN A 222 -10.67 14.97 -6.48
C ASN A 222 -10.54 16.30 -7.25
N ASN A 223 -9.61 17.16 -6.85
CA ASN A 223 -9.45 18.50 -7.41
C ASN A 223 -7.99 18.75 -7.84
N ILE A 224 -7.67 18.30 -9.05
CA ILE A 224 -6.32 18.46 -9.62
C ILE A 224 -5.96 19.92 -9.88
N GLU A 225 -6.95 20.77 -10.17
CA GLU A 225 -6.74 22.19 -10.48
C GLU A 225 -6.29 23.00 -9.25
N ALA A 226 -6.61 22.50 -8.05
CA ALA A 226 -6.17 23.11 -6.80
C ALA A 226 -4.68 22.85 -6.53
N LEU A 227 -4.08 21.87 -7.21
CA LEU A 227 -2.70 21.47 -7.01
C LEU A 227 -1.74 22.18 -7.98
N ASP A 228 -0.54 22.49 -7.50
CA ASP A 228 0.51 23.09 -8.35
C ASP A 228 1.06 22.03 -9.33
N LYS A 229 1.34 22.45 -10.57
CA LYS A 229 1.98 21.60 -11.60
C LYS A 229 3.35 21.05 -11.16
N ALA A 230 4.04 21.74 -10.26
CA ALA A 230 5.30 21.27 -9.68
C ALA A 230 5.15 19.95 -8.90
N LEU A 231 3.95 19.68 -8.40
CA LEU A 231 3.61 18.45 -7.65
C LEU A 231 3.77 17.20 -8.51
N PHE A 232 3.33 17.25 -9.77
CA PHE A 232 3.40 16.10 -10.68
C PHE A 232 4.82 15.59 -10.91
N ARG A 233 5.82 16.46 -10.81
CA ARG A 233 7.24 16.11 -11.02
C ARG A 233 7.85 15.36 -9.83
N ARG A 234 7.16 15.33 -8.70
CA ARG A 234 7.63 14.72 -7.45
C ARG A 234 7.08 13.32 -7.23
N PHE A 235 6.06 12.96 -8.00
CA PHE A 235 5.53 11.61 -8.04
C PHE A 235 6.14 10.81 -9.19
N ASP A 236 6.34 9.53 -8.98
CA ASP A 236 6.91 8.63 -9.99
C ASP A 236 5.91 8.36 -11.12
N ASP A 237 4.61 8.36 -10.80
CA ASP A 237 3.53 8.31 -11.80
C ASP A 237 2.29 9.07 -11.31
N ALA A 238 1.55 9.65 -12.26
CA ALA A 238 0.26 10.27 -12.05
C ALA A 238 -0.80 9.52 -12.86
N ILE A 239 -1.82 9.02 -12.16
CA ILE A 239 -2.87 8.18 -12.71
C ILE A 239 -4.19 8.93 -12.71
N GLU A 240 -4.69 9.22 -13.91
CA GLU A 240 -5.97 9.90 -14.11
C GLU A 240 -7.12 8.90 -14.09
N TYR A 241 -8.09 9.16 -13.22
CA TYR A 241 -9.35 8.44 -13.15
C TYR A 241 -10.45 9.25 -13.84
N THR A 242 -11.16 8.61 -14.74
CA THR A 242 -12.32 9.18 -15.41
C THR A 242 -13.61 8.53 -14.89
N LEU A 243 -14.74 9.16 -15.14
CA LEU A 243 -16.03 8.51 -14.87
C LEU A 243 -16.15 7.23 -15.69
N PRO A 244 -16.74 6.15 -15.13
CA PRO A 244 -16.82 4.87 -15.78
C PRO A 244 -17.68 4.93 -17.04
N ARG A 245 -17.27 4.25 -18.09
CA ARG A 245 -18.01 4.09 -19.34
C ARG A 245 -19.16 3.09 -19.14
N ARG A 246 -20.09 3.04 -20.12
CA ARG A 246 -21.26 2.17 -20.05
C ARG A 246 -20.94 0.69 -19.83
N ASP A 247 -19.91 0.19 -20.47
CA ASP A 247 -19.42 -1.18 -20.34
C ASP A 247 -18.81 -1.45 -18.94
N GLU A 248 -18.08 -0.49 -18.40
CA GLU A 248 -17.54 -0.54 -17.04
C GLU A 248 -18.66 -0.52 -16.00
N ILE A 249 -19.68 0.34 -16.18
CA ILE A 249 -20.87 0.38 -15.32
C ILE A 249 -21.58 -0.98 -15.30
N ILE A 250 -21.75 -1.61 -16.48
CA ILE A 250 -22.39 -2.93 -16.57
C ILE A 250 -21.58 -4.00 -15.81
N ARG A 251 -20.23 -3.92 -15.84
CA ARG A 251 -19.36 -4.82 -15.08
C ARG A 251 -19.52 -4.59 -13.58
N ILE A 252 -19.46 -3.35 -13.11
CA ILE A 252 -19.66 -2.98 -11.70
C ILE A 252 -20.99 -3.53 -11.18
N LEU A 253 -22.09 -3.37 -11.95
CA LEU A 253 -23.43 -3.85 -11.56
C LEU A 253 -23.57 -5.38 -11.56
N LYS A 254 -22.69 -6.11 -12.24
CA LYS A 254 -22.69 -7.58 -12.25
C LYS A 254 -21.87 -8.17 -11.12
N GLU A 255 -20.92 -7.42 -10.58
CA GLU A 255 -20.02 -7.83 -9.51
C GLU A 255 -20.52 -7.37 -8.11
N ALA A 256 -21.49 -6.44 -8.08
CA ALA A 256 -22.17 -5.98 -6.86
C ALA A 256 -23.30 -6.93 -6.46
#